data_bc7c084642c14198b47cb5c1d98a1000
#
_entry.id   bc7c084642c14198b47cb5c1d98a1000
#
_cell.length_a   1.000
_cell.length_b   1.000
_cell.length_c   1.000
_cell.angle_alpha   90.00
_cell.angle_beta   90.00
_cell.angle_gamma   90.00
#
_symmetry.space_group_name_H-M   'P 1'
#
loop_
_entity.id
_entity.type
_entity.pdbx_description
1 polymer ?
#
loop_
_entity_poly.entity_id
_entity_poly.type
_entity_poly.pdbx_seq_one_letter_code
_entity_poly.pdbx_strand_id
1 'polypeptide(L)'
;MSDDPALEPASLAGRIAALDEQGALDAVTLRVTRGDDALSIIEECQVGMRYVGEHYQSGKYFISGLIMAGEIFREAMLILSPLLPDSGPVGDVGSIVLCTVRGDIHDLGKSIVGMLLHSYGFAVHDLGVDVAPAEVARQVRLIRPDIVGLSGLLTVATAGMKETIEALRLVAGEIGRDVPVVIGGGSVDEQTCKWTGADLWANDAADGVRLIRETVATARS
;
A
#
# COMPACT_ATOMS: atom_id res chain seq x y z
N MET A 1 -22.97 -13.54 11.06
CA MET A 1 -23.12 -12.14 10.62
C MET A 1 -22.16 -11.38 11.51
N SER A 2 -21.12 -10.79 10.96
CA SER A 2 -20.21 -9.95 11.75
C SER A 2 -20.95 -8.66 12.11
N ASP A 3 -20.98 -8.32 13.41
CA ASP A 3 -21.52 -7.05 13.94
C ASP A 3 -20.57 -5.85 13.63
N ASP A 4 -19.82 -5.90 12.54
CA ASP A 4 -18.92 -4.82 12.17
C ASP A 4 -19.74 -3.71 11.46
N PRO A 5 -19.87 -2.51 12.05
CA PRO A 5 -20.61 -1.40 11.48
C PRO A 5 -20.09 -0.95 10.10
N ALA A 6 -18.84 -1.27 9.76
CA ALA A 6 -18.28 -1.01 8.43
C ALA A 6 -18.94 -1.86 7.34
N LEU A 7 -19.60 -2.96 7.69
CA LEU A 7 -20.30 -3.87 6.78
C LEU A 7 -21.81 -3.62 6.65
N GLU A 8 -22.31 -2.48 7.11
CA GLU A 8 -23.69 -2.15 6.79
C GLU A 8 -23.87 -2.16 5.27
N PRO A 9 -24.94 -2.82 4.75
CA PRO A 9 -25.16 -2.94 3.30
C PRO A 9 -25.21 -1.61 2.55
N ALA A 10 -25.46 -0.52 3.26
CA ALA A 10 -25.51 0.84 2.72
C ALA A 10 -24.15 1.56 2.76
N SER A 11 -23.16 1.06 3.52
CA SER A 11 -21.82 1.63 3.56
C SER A 11 -21.04 1.36 2.27
N LEU A 12 -20.06 2.17 1.95
CA LEU A 12 -19.19 1.95 0.79
C LEU A 12 -18.44 0.61 0.89
N ALA A 13 -17.89 0.30 2.06
CA ALA A 13 -17.23 -0.98 2.31
C ALA A 13 -18.18 -2.17 2.16
N GLY A 14 -19.43 -2.05 2.66
CA GLY A 14 -20.46 -3.07 2.52
C GLY A 14 -20.85 -3.32 1.07
N ARG A 15 -20.97 -2.27 0.25
CA ARG A 15 -21.25 -2.37 -1.20
C ARG A 15 -20.12 -3.07 -1.95
N ILE A 16 -18.86 -2.70 -1.68
CA ILE A 16 -17.69 -3.38 -2.28
C ILE A 16 -17.65 -4.84 -1.82
N ALA A 17 -17.86 -5.10 -0.53
CA ALA A 17 -17.89 -6.45 0.01
C ALA A 17 -19.01 -7.32 -0.62
N ALA A 18 -20.12 -6.69 -1.05
CA ALA A 18 -21.22 -7.33 -1.75
C ALA A 18 -21.01 -7.40 -3.28
N LEU A 19 -19.92 -6.84 -3.82
CA LEU A 19 -19.66 -6.69 -5.26
C LEU A 19 -20.73 -5.87 -5.99
N ASP A 20 -21.34 -4.91 -5.28
CA ASP A 20 -22.30 -3.95 -5.83
C ASP A 20 -21.54 -2.80 -6.49
N GLU A 21 -21.10 -3.01 -7.73
CA GLU A 21 -20.28 -2.07 -8.50
C GLU A 21 -20.97 -0.69 -8.61
N GLN A 22 -22.20 -0.66 -9.13
CA GLN A 22 -22.90 0.61 -9.33
C GLN A 22 -23.14 1.34 -8.00
N GLY A 23 -23.59 0.62 -6.97
CA GLY A 23 -23.82 1.22 -5.66
C GLY A 23 -22.54 1.73 -5.00
N ALA A 24 -21.39 1.04 -5.20
CA ALA A 24 -20.10 1.49 -4.69
C ALA A 24 -19.64 2.79 -5.38
N LEU A 25 -19.70 2.86 -6.71
CA LEU A 25 -19.32 4.05 -7.49
C LEU A 25 -20.24 5.24 -7.23
N ASP A 26 -21.54 4.99 -7.08
CA ASP A 26 -22.50 6.02 -6.69
C ASP A 26 -22.19 6.58 -5.30
N ALA A 27 -21.82 5.70 -4.34
CA ALA A 27 -21.44 6.12 -2.99
C ALA A 27 -20.15 6.95 -2.99
N VAL A 28 -19.12 6.55 -3.77
CA VAL A 28 -17.91 7.35 -3.96
C VAL A 28 -18.23 8.73 -4.53
N THR A 29 -19.00 8.78 -5.61
CA THR A 29 -19.37 10.02 -6.28
C THR A 29 -20.17 10.96 -5.35
N LEU A 30 -21.09 10.40 -4.57
CA LEU A 30 -21.87 11.16 -3.59
C LEU A 30 -20.98 11.77 -2.51
N ARG A 31 -20.02 11.01 -1.98
CA ARG A 31 -19.11 11.48 -0.93
C ARG A 31 -18.17 12.57 -1.46
N VAL A 32 -17.66 12.39 -2.67
CA VAL A 32 -16.88 13.44 -3.38
C VAL A 32 -17.68 14.71 -3.54
N THR A 33 -18.96 14.60 -3.97
CA THR A 33 -19.84 15.77 -4.15
C THR A 33 -20.13 16.49 -2.84
N ARG A 34 -20.09 15.77 -1.69
CA ARG A 34 -20.26 16.36 -0.35
C ARG A 34 -18.98 17.03 0.17
N GLY A 35 -17.85 16.81 -0.48
CA GLY A 35 -16.56 17.32 -0.06
C GLY A 35 -15.88 16.47 1.02
N ASP A 36 -16.25 15.19 1.12
CA ASP A 36 -15.58 14.26 2.04
C ASP A 36 -14.11 14.10 1.62
N ASP A 37 -13.25 13.84 2.60
CA ASP A 37 -11.83 13.63 2.36
C ASP A 37 -11.57 12.39 1.50
N ALA A 38 -10.82 12.55 0.40
CA ALA A 38 -10.54 11.48 -0.55
C ALA A 38 -9.79 10.30 0.11
N LEU A 39 -8.91 10.55 1.07
CA LEU A 39 -8.19 9.50 1.80
C LEU A 39 -9.15 8.65 2.63
N SER A 40 -10.09 9.27 3.34
CA SER A 40 -11.12 8.57 4.10
C SER A 40 -11.99 7.67 3.21
N ILE A 41 -12.28 8.10 1.97
CA ILE A 41 -13.04 7.28 1.01
C ILE A 41 -12.20 6.07 0.55
N ILE A 42 -10.91 6.28 0.27
CA ILE A 42 -9.97 5.21 -0.12
C ILE A 42 -9.83 4.17 1.00
N GLU A 43 -9.70 4.61 2.25
CA GLU A 43 -9.63 3.71 3.42
C GLU A 43 -10.87 2.81 3.51
N GLU A 44 -12.06 3.37 3.31
CA GLU A 44 -13.29 2.59 3.34
C GLU A 44 -13.39 1.61 2.16
N CYS A 45 -12.90 2.00 0.97
CA CYS A 45 -12.76 1.08 -0.16
C CYS A 45 -11.84 -0.10 0.18
N GLN A 46 -10.71 0.15 0.84
CA GLN A 46 -9.78 -0.90 1.27
C GLN A 46 -10.40 -1.86 2.28
N VAL A 47 -11.23 -1.34 3.21
CA VAL A 47 -12.00 -2.19 4.13
C VAL A 47 -12.89 -3.14 3.34
N GLY A 48 -13.64 -2.65 2.36
CA GLY A 48 -14.48 -3.49 1.48
C GLY A 48 -13.68 -4.56 0.74
N MET A 49 -12.52 -4.20 0.17
CA MET A 49 -11.61 -5.13 -0.51
C MET A 49 -11.12 -6.25 0.41
N ARG A 50 -10.80 -5.94 1.66
CA ARG A 50 -10.38 -6.92 2.67
C ARG A 50 -11.47 -7.97 2.89
N TYR A 51 -12.74 -7.55 3.04
CA TYR A 51 -13.86 -8.48 3.19
C TYR A 51 -14.10 -9.36 1.95
N VAL A 52 -13.89 -8.84 0.75
CA VAL A 52 -13.92 -9.67 -0.46
C VAL A 52 -12.84 -10.75 -0.40
N GLY A 53 -11.63 -10.40 0.06
CA GLY A 53 -10.54 -11.37 0.29
C GLY A 53 -10.91 -12.46 1.30
N GLU A 54 -11.54 -12.10 2.44
CA GLU A 54 -12.03 -13.05 3.45
C GLU A 54 -13.15 -13.94 2.89
N HIS A 55 -14.08 -13.40 2.10
CA HIS A 55 -15.11 -14.16 1.41
C HIS A 55 -14.54 -15.16 0.42
N TYR A 56 -13.45 -14.81 -0.28
CA TYR A 56 -12.71 -15.72 -1.14
C TYR A 56 -12.04 -16.83 -0.34
N GLN A 57 -11.33 -16.50 0.74
CA GLN A 57 -10.66 -17.49 1.60
C GLN A 57 -11.64 -18.46 2.25
N SER A 58 -12.84 -18.00 2.64
CA SER A 58 -13.90 -18.84 3.18
C SER A 58 -14.68 -19.67 2.14
N GLY A 59 -14.36 -19.50 0.86
CA GLY A 59 -15.06 -20.18 -0.25
C GLY A 59 -16.43 -19.59 -0.58
N LYS A 60 -16.80 -18.44 0.00
CA LYS A 60 -18.05 -17.74 -0.32
C LYS A 60 -17.99 -17.09 -1.70
N TYR A 61 -16.81 -16.57 -2.09
CA TYR A 61 -16.54 -16.02 -3.41
C TYR A 61 -15.54 -16.87 -4.18
N PHE A 62 -15.64 -16.81 -5.51
CA PHE A 62 -14.66 -17.37 -6.43
C PHE A 62 -13.68 -16.27 -6.89
N ILE A 63 -12.65 -16.65 -7.64
CA ILE A 63 -11.65 -15.71 -8.17
C ILE A 63 -12.28 -14.55 -8.96
N SER A 64 -13.44 -14.79 -9.62
CA SER A 64 -14.20 -13.74 -10.31
C SER A 64 -14.65 -12.62 -9.38
N GLY A 65 -14.93 -12.92 -8.11
CA GLY A 65 -15.25 -11.91 -7.09
C GLY A 65 -14.06 -11.00 -6.78
N LEU A 66 -12.84 -11.56 -6.69
CA LEU A 66 -11.62 -10.77 -6.51
C LEU A 66 -11.36 -9.86 -7.72
N ILE A 67 -11.55 -10.40 -8.94
CA ILE A 67 -11.38 -9.61 -10.17
C ILE A 67 -12.38 -8.45 -10.22
N MET A 68 -13.66 -8.71 -9.93
CA MET A 68 -14.71 -7.68 -9.90
C MET A 68 -14.42 -6.60 -8.84
N ALA A 69 -14.04 -7.01 -7.64
CA ALA A 69 -13.68 -6.06 -6.58
C ALA A 69 -12.48 -5.19 -6.98
N GLY A 70 -11.47 -5.78 -7.61
CA GLY A 70 -10.32 -5.06 -8.16
C GLY A 70 -10.73 -4.01 -9.19
N GLU A 71 -11.70 -4.32 -10.05
CA GLU A 71 -12.22 -3.39 -11.05
C GLU A 71 -13.03 -2.26 -10.40
N ILE A 72 -13.91 -2.57 -9.43
CA ILE A 72 -14.64 -1.57 -8.64
C ILE A 72 -13.65 -0.59 -7.98
N PHE A 73 -12.60 -1.13 -7.37
CA PHE A 73 -11.58 -0.30 -6.71
C PHE A 73 -10.83 0.57 -7.73
N ARG A 74 -10.44 0.02 -8.88
CA ARG A 74 -9.77 0.75 -9.95
C ARG A 74 -10.62 1.94 -10.43
N GLU A 75 -11.91 1.73 -10.66
CA GLU A 75 -12.83 2.79 -11.08
C GLU A 75 -13.05 3.85 -9.99
N ALA A 76 -13.18 3.43 -8.73
CA ALA A 76 -13.22 4.35 -7.61
C ALA A 76 -11.98 5.26 -7.57
N MET A 77 -10.77 4.69 -7.82
CA MET A 77 -9.53 5.46 -7.88
C MET A 77 -9.46 6.43 -9.05
N LEU A 78 -10.11 6.16 -10.19
CA LEU A 78 -10.22 7.14 -11.30
C LEU A 78 -11.01 8.39 -10.87
N ILE A 79 -11.99 8.24 -9.98
CA ILE A 79 -12.77 9.35 -9.43
C ILE A 79 -11.98 10.11 -8.36
N LEU A 80 -11.24 9.40 -7.52
CA LEU A 80 -10.59 9.95 -6.31
C LEU A 80 -9.20 10.55 -6.59
N SER A 81 -8.43 9.99 -7.53
CA SER A 81 -7.06 10.44 -7.79
C SER A 81 -6.93 11.93 -8.16
N PRO A 82 -7.86 12.56 -8.91
CA PRO A 82 -7.79 13.99 -9.19
C PRO A 82 -8.02 14.89 -7.96
N LEU A 83 -8.54 14.33 -6.87
CA LEU A 83 -8.84 15.05 -5.62
C LEU A 83 -7.70 14.94 -4.59
N LEU A 84 -6.72 14.09 -4.86
CA LEU A 84 -5.54 14.01 -4.02
C LEU A 84 -4.72 15.29 -4.18
N PRO A 85 -4.02 15.74 -3.11
CA PRO A 85 -3.23 16.97 -3.15
C PRO A 85 -2.31 17.00 -4.37
N ASP A 86 -2.30 18.11 -5.11
CA ASP A 86 -1.33 18.32 -6.18
C ASP A 86 0.07 18.23 -5.61
N SER A 87 0.90 17.47 -6.28
CA SER A 87 2.31 17.36 -5.90
C SER A 87 2.98 18.73 -6.08
N GLY A 88 3.57 19.25 -5.01
CA GLY A 88 4.61 20.25 -5.14
C GLY A 88 5.77 19.75 -6.03
N PRO A 89 6.89 20.45 -6.14
CA PRO A 89 8.04 19.96 -6.91
C PRO A 89 8.38 18.54 -6.48
N VAL A 90 8.32 17.58 -7.43
CA VAL A 90 8.50 16.15 -7.16
C VAL A 90 9.91 15.91 -6.61
N GLY A 91 10.00 15.30 -5.42
CA GLY A 91 11.26 14.95 -4.78
C GLY A 91 11.76 15.92 -3.70
N ASP A 92 11.12 17.10 -3.52
CA ASP A 92 11.54 18.06 -2.49
C ASP A 92 11.30 17.54 -1.07
N VAL A 93 10.27 16.70 -0.87
CA VAL A 93 9.94 16.13 0.43
C VAL A 93 10.81 14.92 0.75
N GLY A 94 11.09 14.07 -0.25
CA GLY A 94 11.89 12.87 -0.10
C GLY A 94 11.80 11.94 -1.30
N SER A 95 12.56 10.85 -1.25
CA SER A 95 12.55 9.82 -2.27
C SER A 95 12.34 8.44 -1.66
N ILE A 96 11.54 7.61 -2.31
CA ILE A 96 11.24 6.25 -1.88
C ILE A 96 11.39 5.26 -3.04
N VAL A 97 11.94 4.10 -2.74
CA VAL A 97 11.85 2.91 -3.59
C VAL A 97 10.71 2.04 -3.05
N LEU A 98 9.75 1.70 -3.89
CA LEU A 98 8.65 0.80 -3.59
C LEU A 98 8.74 -0.47 -4.44
N CYS A 99 8.42 -1.62 -3.88
CA CYS A 99 8.23 -2.85 -4.64
C CYS A 99 7.34 -3.85 -3.90
N THR A 100 6.71 -4.76 -4.64
CA THR A 100 6.21 -6.00 -4.11
C THR A 100 7.32 -7.05 -4.20
N VAL A 101 7.62 -7.69 -3.08
CA VAL A 101 8.77 -8.60 -2.95
C VAL A 101 8.60 -9.86 -3.78
N ARG A 102 9.72 -10.57 -4.02
CA ARG A 102 9.74 -11.84 -4.75
C ARG A 102 8.74 -12.83 -4.19
N GLY A 103 8.01 -13.49 -5.10
CA GLY A 103 6.98 -14.49 -4.80
C GLY A 103 5.60 -13.90 -4.56
N ASP A 104 5.42 -12.58 -4.72
CA ASP A 104 4.13 -11.92 -4.59
C ASP A 104 3.87 -10.95 -5.75
N ILE A 105 2.62 -10.91 -6.22
CA ILE A 105 2.18 -10.06 -7.34
C ILE A 105 1.08 -9.06 -6.93
N HIS A 106 0.74 -9.02 -5.63
CA HIS A 106 -0.28 -8.12 -5.13
C HIS A 106 0.29 -6.71 -5.02
N ASP A 107 -0.21 -5.78 -5.83
CA ASP A 107 0.32 -4.42 -5.95
C ASP A 107 -0.66 -3.33 -5.55
N LEU A 108 -1.94 -3.67 -5.30
CA LEU A 108 -2.98 -2.68 -5.04
C LEU A 108 -2.62 -1.74 -3.87
N GLY A 109 -2.28 -2.29 -2.70
CA GLY A 109 -1.89 -1.50 -1.53
C GLY A 109 -0.63 -0.65 -1.79
N LYS A 110 0.37 -1.24 -2.46
CA LYS A 110 1.61 -0.56 -2.85
C LYS A 110 1.32 0.61 -3.79
N SER A 111 0.49 0.40 -4.80
CA SER A 111 0.14 1.43 -5.78
C SER A 111 -0.59 2.62 -5.15
N ILE A 112 -1.47 2.35 -4.16
CA ILE A 112 -2.13 3.41 -3.39
C ILE A 112 -1.10 4.21 -2.57
N VAL A 113 -0.22 3.53 -1.83
CA VAL A 113 0.86 4.20 -1.07
C VAL A 113 1.72 5.05 -1.99
N GLY A 114 2.13 4.52 -3.15
CA GLY A 114 2.91 5.25 -4.13
C GLY A 114 2.21 6.51 -4.65
N MET A 115 0.92 6.41 -4.99
CA MET A 115 0.11 7.52 -5.46
C MET A 115 -0.03 8.60 -4.37
N LEU A 116 -0.32 8.20 -3.13
CA LEU A 116 -0.43 9.13 -2.01
C LEU A 116 0.90 9.83 -1.72
N LEU A 117 2.01 9.10 -1.66
CA LEU A 117 3.33 9.70 -1.44
C LEU A 117 3.71 10.66 -2.56
N HIS A 118 3.41 10.30 -3.81
CA HIS A 118 3.62 11.19 -4.95
C HIS A 118 2.82 12.50 -4.78
N SER A 119 1.54 12.41 -4.37
CA SER A 119 0.70 13.59 -4.09
C SER A 119 1.23 14.46 -2.94
N TYR A 120 2.00 13.88 -2.02
CA TYR A 120 2.72 14.62 -0.97
C TYR A 120 4.11 15.12 -1.37
N GLY A 121 4.48 15.04 -2.66
CA GLY A 121 5.74 15.58 -3.18
C GLY A 121 6.95 14.64 -3.10
N PHE A 122 6.74 13.35 -2.81
CA PHE A 122 7.82 12.36 -2.85
C PHE A 122 8.20 11.98 -4.29
N ALA A 123 9.49 11.78 -4.54
CA ALA A 123 9.95 11.03 -5.70
C ALA A 123 9.73 9.53 -5.46
N VAL A 124 8.73 8.94 -6.11
CA VAL A 124 8.38 7.53 -5.96
C VAL A 124 8.99 6.72 -7.09
N HIS A 125 9.84 5.76 -6.75
CA HIS A 125 10.48 4.80 -7.68
C HIS A 125 9.85 3.42 -7.46
N ASP A 126 8.76 3.15 -8.17
CA ASP A 126 8.08 1.86 -8.11
C ASP A 126 8.77 0.84 -9.02
N LEU A 127 9.30 -0.23 -8.43
CA LEU A 127 10.00 -1.31 -9.15
C LEU A 127 9.05 -2.41 -9.65
N GLY A 128 7.75 -2.31 -9.37
CA GLY A 128 6.74 -3.29 -9.77
C GLY A 128 6.56 -4.42 -8.75
N VAL A 129 6.28 -5.62 -9.26
CA VAL A 129 5.94 -6.81 -8.47
C VAL A 129 6.94 -7.94 -8.71
N ASP A 130 6.94 -8.94 -7.81
CA ASP A 130 7.84 -10.11 -7.86
C ASP A 130 9.33 -9.72 -8.00
N VAL A 131 9.73 -8.65 -7.29
CA VAL A 131 11.06 -8.07 -7.43
C VAL A 131 12.09 -8.83 -6.62
N ALA A 132 13.14 -9.29 -7.28
CA ALA A 132 14.22 -10.01 -6.63
C ALA A 132 15.03 -9.11 -5.68
N PRO A 133 15.50 -9.62 -4.51
CA PRO A 133 16.30 -8.85 -3.54
C PRO A 133 17.52 -8.14 -4.16
N ALA A 134 18.21 -8.79 -5.08
CA ALA A 134 19.38 -8.23 -5.77
C ALA A 134 19.03 -7.00 -6.63
N GLU A 135 17.83 -7.00 -7.24
CA GLU A 135 17.36 -5.85 -8.03
C GLU A 135 16.99 -4.68 -7.14
N VAL A 136 16.30 -4.91 -6.00
CA VAL A 136 16.02 -3.84 -5.03
C VAL A 136 17.32 -3.24 -4.52
N ALA A 137 18.30 -4.07 -4.14
CA ALA A 137 19.62 -3.64 -3.70
C ALA A 137 20.34 -2.81 -4.76
N ARG A 138 20.28 -3.23 -6.03
CA ARG A 138 20.85 -2.50 -7.17
C ARG A 138 20.23 -1.11 -7.32
N GLN A 139 18.92 -1.03 -7.27
CA GLN A 139 18.19 0.24 -7.41
C GLN A 139 18.47 1.18 -6.23
N VAL A 140 18.53 0.66 -5.00
CA VAL A 140 18.86 1.48 -3.83
C VAL A 140 20.28 2.07 -3.92
N ARG A 141 21.27 1.33 -4.46
CA ARG A 141 22.62 1.88 -4.74
C ARG A 141 22.57 3.06 -5.73
N LEU A 142 21.76 2.94 -6.78
CA LEU A 142 21.69 3.95 -7.85
C LEU A 142 20.90 5.19 -7.41
N ILE A 143 19.72 4.97 -6.84
CA ILE A 143 18.76 6.03 -6.50
C ILE A 143 19.15 6.71 -5.19
N ARG A 144 19.70 5.96 -4.23
CA ARG A 144 19.98 6.41 -2.86
C ARG A 144 18.75 7.02 -2.19
N PRO A 145 17.63 6.28 -2.13
CA PRO A 145 16.37 6.78 -1.61
C PRO A 145 16.47 7.08 -0.11
N ASP A 146 15.59 7.93 0.40
CA ASP A 146 15.50 8.22 1.84
C ASP A 146 14.89 7.06 2.63
N ILE A 147 14.03 6.25 1.99
CA ILE A 147 13.36 5.10 2.60
C ILE A 147 13.04 4.05 1.53
N VAL A 148 12.89 2.78 1.94
CA VAL A 148 12.43 1.68 1.08
C VAL A 148 11.11 1.14 1.64
N GLY A 149 10.12 0.95 0.77
CA GLY A 149 8.85 0.30 1.10
C GLY A 149 8.75 -1.07 0.40
N LEU A 150 8.56 -2.11 1.19
CA LEU A 150 8.38 -3.49 0.71
C LEU A 150 6.94 -3.93 0.97
N SER A 151 6.25 -4.34 -0.08
CA SER A 151 4.87 -4.83 -0.02
C SER A 151 4.83 -6.35 -0.18
N GLY A 152 3.89 -6.99 0.54
CA GLY A 152 3.58 -8.41 0.36
C GLY A 152 2.30 -8.77 1.11
N LEU A 153 1.43 -9.54 0.46
CA LEU A 153 0.15 -9.98 1.00
C LEU A 153 0.19 -11.45 1.45
N LEU A 154 0.92 -12.27 0.72
CA LEU A 154 1.00 -13.71 0.99
C LEU A 154 1.99 -14.02 2.12
N THR A 155 1.73 -15.06 2.89
CA THR A 155 2.66 -15.52 3.94
C THR A 155 4.06 -15.83 3.37
N VAL A 156 4.13 -16.33 2.13
CA VAL A 156 5.40 -16.60 1.44
C VAL A 156 6.21 -15.32 1.17
N ALA A 157 5.54 -14.17 1.03
CA ALA A 157 6.19 -12.89 0.81
C ALA A 157 7.06 -12.45 2.00
N THR A 158 6.75 -12.90 3.22
CA THR A 158 7.53 -12.57 4.41
C THR A 158 8.99 -13.01 4.29
N ALA A 159 9.24 -14.20 3.71
CA ALA A 159 10.60 -14.65 3.44
C ALA A 159 11.32 -13.74 2.41
N GLY A 160 10.62 -13.32 1.36
CA GLY A 160 11.12 -12.37 0.37
C GLY A 160 11.44 -11.00 0.98
N MET A 161 10.62 -10.52 1.93
CA MET A 161 10.90 -9.29 2.70
C MET A 161 12.23 -9.41 3.46
N LYS A 162 12.40 -10.51 4.21
CA LYS A 162 13.62 -10.76 4.99
C LYS A 162 14.85 -10.79 4.10
N GLU A 163 14.85 -11.58 3.03
CA GLU A 163 15.97 -11.67 2.10
C GLU A 163 16.30 -10.30 1.48
N THR A 164 15.27 -9.51 1.16
CA THR A 164 15.47 -8.16 0.61
C THR A 164 16.09 -7.23 1.65
N ILE A 165 15.64 -7.27 2.90
CA ILE A 165 16.19 -6.45 3.99
C ILE A 165 17.64 -6.83 4.26
N GLU A 166 17.96 -8.12 4.31
CA GLU A 166 19.36 -8.58 4.46
C GLU A 166 20.26 -8.03 3.34
N ALA A 167 19.78 -8.05 2.09
CA ALA A 167 20.50 -7.47 0.97
C ALA A 167 20.66 -5.94 1.10
N LEU A 168 19.65 -5.24 1.60
CA LEU A 168 19.70 -3.79 1.83
C LEU A 168 20.67 -3.39 2.95
N ARG A 169 20.78 -4.18 4.03
CA ARG A 169 21.77 -3.91 5.10
C ARG A 169 23.21 -4.01 4.58
N LEU A 170 23.48 -4.89 3.60
CA LEU A 170 24.79 -4.93 2.94
C LEU A 170 25.02 -3.67 2.11
N VAL A 171 24.01 -3.20 1.38
CA VAL A 171 24.08 -1.96 0.60
C VAL A 171 24.32 -0.75 1.49
N ALA A 172 23.69 -0.67 2.67
CA ALA A 172 23.87 0.41 3.63
C ALA A 172 25.37 0.61 3.97
N GLY A 173 26.10 -0.48 4.21
CA GLY A 173 27.56 -0.45 4.43
C GLY A 173 28.34 0.11 3.24
N GLU A 174 27.91 -0.17 2.01
CA GLU A 174 28.56 0.30 0.78
C GLU A 174 28.33 1.79 0.51
N ILE A 175 27.09 2.26 0.74
CA ILE A 175 26.71 3.68 0.49
C ILE A 175 26.99 4.61 1.67
N GLY A 176 27.46 4.05 2.82
CA GLY A 176 27.86 4.80 4.01
C GLY A 176 26.70 5.42 4.79
N ARG A 177 25.47 4.92 4.60
CA ARG A 177 24.28 5.34 5.38
C ARG A 177 23.26 4.22 5.47
N ASP A 178 22.55 4.15 6.58
CA ASP A 178 21.36 3.32 6.70
C ASP A 178 20.20 3.91 5.91
N VAL A 179 19.43 3.02 5.26
CA VAL A 179 18.18 3.37 4.60
C VAL A 179 17.06 2.65 5.34
N PRO A 180 16.16 3.38 6.01
CA PRO A 180 15.04 2.77 6.70
C PRO A 180 14.17 1.92 5.77
N VAL A 181 13.67 0.79 6.28
CA VAL A 181 12.80 -0.11 5.53
C VAL A 181 11.46 -0.23 6.24
N VAL A 182 10.38 0.10 5.54
CA VAL A 182 9.02 -0.15 5.97
C VAL A 182 8.45 -1.34 5.21
N ILE A 183 7.84 -2.28 5.92
CA ILE A 183 7.10 -3.39 5.33
C ILE A 183 5.60 -3.13 5.42
N GLY A 184 4.88 -3.52 4.37
CA GLY A 184 3.43 -3.30 4.31
C GLY A 184 2.68 -4.48 3.69
N GLY A 185 1.42 -4.61 4.11
CA GLY A 185 0.48 -5.61 3.62
C GLY A 185 -0.49 -6.08 4.70
N GLY A 186 -1.66 -6.54 4.31
CA GLY A 186 -2.74 -6.88 5.25
C GLY A 186 -2.44 -8.03 6.23
N SER A 187 -1.35 -8.79 6.01
CA SER A 187 -0.88 -9.85 6.91
C SER A 187 0.36 -9.44 7.73
N VAL A 188 0.83 -8.19 7.59
CA VAL A 188 2.02 -7.70 8.29
C VAL A 188 1.64 -7.20 9.68
N ASP A 189 2.45 -7.56 10.67
CA ASP A 189 2.32 -7.17 12.07
C ASP A 189 3.69 -6.90 12.72
N GLU A 190 3.67 -6.56 13.99
CA GLU A 190 4.89 -6.31 14.76
C GLU A 190 5.82 -7.54 14.83
N GLN A 191 5.27 -8.75 14.85
CA GLN A 191 6.05 -9.98 14.88
C GLN A 191 6.77 -10.20 13.54
N THR A 192 6.07 -9.95 12.44
CA THR A 192 6.62 -9.98 11.09
C THR A 192 7.73 -8.95 10.94
N CYS A 193 7.53 -7.73 11.43
CA CYS A 193 8.53 -6.67 11.42
C CYS A 193 9.81 -7.09 12.14
N LYS A 194 9.69 -7.60 13.35
CA LYS A 194 10.84 -8.12 14.14
C LYS A 194 11.55 -9.27 13.46
N TRP A 195 10.80 -10.20 12.86
CA TRP A 195 11.38 -11.39 12.23
C TRP A 195 12.12 -11.06 10.93
N THR A 196 11.61 -10.11 10.15
CA THR A 196 12.22 -9.66 8.89
C THR A 196 13.40 -8.72 9.12
N GLY A 197 13.47 -8.05 10.25
CA GLY A 197 14.45 -7.01 10.56
C GLY A 197 14.12 -5.65 9.91
N ALA A 198 12.84 -5.43 9.57
CA ALA A 198 12.35 -4.13 9.11
C ALA A 198 12.37 -3.09 10.26
N ASP A 199 12.46 -1.82 9.89
CA ASP A 199 12.47 -0.72 10.86
C ASP A 199 11.04 -0.31 11.24
N LEU A 200 10.11 -0.44 10.28
CA LEU A 200 8.71 -0.01 10.42
C LEU A 200 7.78 -1.02 9.74
N TRP A 201 6.53 -0.99 10.15
CA TRP A 201 5.48 -1.79 9.51
C TRP A 201 4.13 -1.05 9.49
N ALA A 202 3.29 -1.36 8.49
CA ALA A 202 1.93 -0.88 8.39
C ALA A 202 1.05 -1.95 7.72
N ASN A 203 -0.19 -2.10 8.17
CA ASN A 203 -1.16 -3.01 7.57
C ASN A 203 -2.23 -2.32 6.73
N ASP A 204 -2.21 -0.98 6.70
CA ASP A 204 -3.01 -0.17 5.80
C ASP A 204 -2.19 0.94 5.14
N ALA A 205 -2.73 1.54 4.08
CA ALA A 205 -1.99 2.49 3.26
C ALA A 205 -1.83 3.85 3.93
N ALA A 206 -2.83 4.32 4.68
CA ALA A 206 -2.79 5.64 5.31
C ALA A 206 -1.75 5.67 6.42
N ASP A 207 -1.72 4.62 7.25
CA ASP A 207 -0.70 4.47 8.31
C ASP A 207 0.69 4.34 7.71
N GLY A 208 0.85 3.57 6.62
CA GLY A 208 2.09 3.46 5.87
C GLY A 208 2.61 4.81 5.36
N VAL A 209 1.75 5.60 4.73
CA VAL A 209 2.08 6.94 4.24
C VAL A 209 2.48 7.87 5.40
N ARG A 210 1.73 7.85 6.51
CA ARG A 210 2.04 8.65 7.70
C ARG A 210 3.43 8.31 8.24
N LEU A 211 3.72 7.02 8.47
CA LEU A 211 5.01 6.55 8.99
C LEU A 211 6.17 6.94 8.08
N ILE A 212 6.02 6.77 6.76
CA ILE A 212 7.05 7.14 5.79
C ILE A 212 7.35 8.64 5.86
N ARG A 213 6.33 9.49 5.87
CA ARG A 213 6.49 10.96 5.94
C ARG A 213 7.19 11.40 7.23
N GLU A 214 6.77 10.87 8.38
CA GLU A 214 7.38 11.18 9.69
C GLU A 214 8.85 10.76 9.72
N THR A 215 9.17 9.56 9.22
CA THR A 215 10.53 9.03 9.19
C THR A 215 11.46 9.88 8.33
N VAL A 216 11.03 10.24 7.12
CA VAL A 216 11.84 11.04 6.20
C VAL A 216 12.00 12.48 6.73
N ALA A 217 10.95 13.08 7.30
CA ALA A 217 11.03 14.41 7.91
C ALA A 217 12.05 14.46 9.06
N THR A 218 12.05 13.42 9.92
CA THR A 218 12.99 13.32 11.05
C THR A 218 14.44 13.13 10.57
N ALA A 219 14.67 12.37 9.50
CA ALA A 219 16.02 12.13 8.98
C ALA A 219 16.64 13.34 8.26
N ARG A 220 15.81 14.30 7.82
CA ARG A 220 16.23 15.52 7.12
C ARG A 220 16.32 16.75 8.02
N SER A 221 15.87 16.66 9.29
CA SER A 221 15.95 17.71 10.31
C SER A 221 17.30 17.74 10.99
#